data_be837025fafe448fc1615fe687aa9e4e
#
_entry.id   be837025fafe448fc1615fe687aa9e4e
#
_cell.length_a   1.000
_cell.length_b   1.000
_cell.length_c   1.000
_cell.angle_alpha   90.00
_cell.angle_beta   90.00
_cell.angle_gamma   90.00
#
_symmetry.space_group_name_H-M   'P 1'
#
loop_
_entity.id
_entity.type
_entity.pdbx_description
1 polymer ?
#
loop_
_entity_poly.entity_id
_entity_poly.type
_entity_poly.pdbx_seq_one_letter_code
_entity_poly.pdbx_strand_id
1 'polypeptide(L)'
;MKGRMNKSTDVRLMQDGEYIDALNVRINSSEGNNVGSIENSLGNLPLTSLKYIDGTPLSSNARCIGAFEDGANERLFWFVHDPTFTLGASGKLDLIVSFDTKTSFLNYHVVSILNNIGAGIITTLNFNPEYLITGVSLVENLLFLPDSNLASNRKQLFFHILSFFFL
;
A
#
# COMPACT_ATOMS: atom_id res chain seq x y z
N MET A 1 14.80 -11.77 -26.97
CA MET A 1 16.25 -11.48 -27.15
C MET A 1 16.99 -12.43 -26.24
N LYS A 2 17.85 -13.28 -26.74
CA LYS A 2 18.70 -14.17 -25.92
C LYS A 2 20.05 -13.47 -25.78
N GLY A 3 20.41 -13.08 -24.58
CA GLY A 3 21.70 -12.43 -24.32
C GLY A 3 22.41 -13.11 -23.16
N ARG A 4 23.73 -13.11 -23.19
CA ARG A 4 24.63 -13.66 -22.17
C ARG A 4 25.31 -12.52 -21.42
N MET A 5 25.29 -12.53 -20.09
CA MET A 5 26.08 -11.58 -19.31
C MET A 5 27.56 -11.98 -19.35
N ASN A 6 28.42 -11.06 -19.74
CA ASN A 6 29.86 -11.25 -19.83
C ASN A 6 30.56 -10.07 -19.12
N LYS A 7 31.09 -10.31 -17.92
CA LYS A 7 31.80 -9.30 -17.12
C LYS A 7 33.32 -9.37 -17.24
N SER A 8 33.86 -10.37 -17.93
CA SER A 8 35.30 -10.63 -17.98
C SER A 8 35.97 -10.22 -19.29
N THR A 9 35.18 -9.90 -20.31
CA THR A 9 35.72 -9.53 -21.63
C THR A 9 35.72 -8.01 -21.79
N ASP A 10 36.77 -7.47 -22.43
CA ASP A 10 36.81 -6.05 -22.79
C ASP A 10 35.60 -5.71 -23.69
N VAL A 11 34.98 -4.55 -23.44
CA VAL A 11 33.79 -4.05 -24.17
C VAL A 11 33.97 -4.08 -25.67
N ARG A 12 35.21 -3.89 -26.15
CA ARG A 12 35.59 -3.85 -27.59
C ARG A 12 35.59 -5.24 -28.25
N LEU A 13 35.61 -6.30 -27.43
CA LEU A 13 35.68 -7.68 -27.89
C LEU A 13 34.38 -8.45 -27.65
N MET A 14 33.35 -7.76 -27.21
CA MET A 14 32.05 -8.38 -26.95
C MET A 14 31.38 -8.79 -28.24
N GLN A 15 30.81 -9.99 -28.23
CA GLN A 15 30.04 -10.52 -29.35
C GLN A 15 28.60 -10.02 -29.35
N ASP A 16 27.99 -9.99 -30.52
CA ASP A 16 26.58 -9.65 -30.65
C ASP A 16 25.71 -10.57 -29.77
N GLY A 17 24.93 -9.97 -28.90
CA GLY A 17 24.09 -10.69 -27.92
C GLY A 17 24.70 -10.84 -26.52
N GLU A 18 25.93 -10.38 -26.31
CA GLU A 18 26.50 -10.25 -24.95
C GLU A 18 26.27 -8.86 -24.36
N TYR A 19 26.16 -8.76 -23.04
CA TYR A 19 26.00 -7.50 -22.31
C TYR A 19 26.78 -7.52 -21.00
N ILE A 20 27.24 -6.35 -20.54
CA ILE A 20 28.02 -6.20 -19.30
C ILE A 20 27.09 -5.97 -18.12
N ASP A 21 26.05 -5.17 -18.33
CA ASP A 21 25.10 -4.78 -17.31
C ASP A 21 23.68 -4.73 -17.89
N ALA A 22 22.70 -4.99 -17.04
CA ALA A 22 21.29 -4.94 -17.40
C ALA A 22 20.46 -4.52 -16.20
N LEU A 23 19.61 -3.50 -16.41
CA LEU A 23 18.68 -3.00 -15.43
C LEU A 23 17.27 -3.56 -15.69
N ASN A 24 16.52 -3.82 -14.60
CA ASN A 24 15.13 -4.28 -14.67
C ASN A 24 14.93 -5.60 -15.45
N VAL A 25 15.89 -6.50 -15.36
CA VAL A 25 15.81 -7.83 -15.96
C VAL A 25 15.88 -8.92 -14.90
N ARG A 26 15.23 -10.03 -15.15
CA ARG A 26 15.40 -11.26 -14.39
C ARG A 26 15.94 -12.36 -15.28
N ILE A 27 16.71 -13.24 -14.71
CA ILE A 27 17.16 -14.47 -15.38
C ILE A 27 16.11 -15.53 -15.09
N ASN A 28 15.55 -16.13 -16.11
CA ASN A 28 14.56 -17.19 -15.94
C ASN A 28 15.19 -18.40 -15.25
N SER A 29 14.38 -19.12 -14.46
CA SER A 29 14.85 -20.26 -13.67
C SER A 29 15.35 -21.40 -14.55
N SER A 30 16.17 -22.27 -13.97
CA SER A 30 16.88 -23.36 -14.63
C SER A 30 16.00 -24.54 -15.09
N GLU A 31 14.70 -24.43 -15.02
CA GLU A 31 13.77 -25.50 -15.42
C GLU A 31 13.20 -25.23 -16.80
N GLY A 32 13.58 -26.06 -17.76
CA GLY A 32 13.10 -26.03 -19.14
C GLY A 32 14.12 -25.57 -20.18
N ASN A 33 13.71 -25.52 -21.45
CA ASN A 33 14.55 -25.21 -22.60
C ASN A 33 15.07 -23.77 -22.68
N ASN A 34 14.71 -22.90 -21.73
CA ASN A 34 15.04 -21.46 -21.72
C ASN A 34 16.04 -21.09 -20.62
N VAL A 35 16.90 -22.00 -20.23
CA VAL A 35 17.94 -21.76 -19.21
C VAL A 35 18.81 -20.57 -19.62
N GLY A 36 18.88 -19.57 -18.73
CA GLY A 36 19.68 -18.36 -18.93
C GLY A 36 19.09 -17.32 -19.88
N SER A 37 17.82 -17.44 -20.26
CA SER A 37 17.13 -16.36 -20.97
C SER A 37 16.88 -15.18 -20.06
N ILE A 38 17.05 -13.98 -20.59
CA ILE A 38 16.76 -12.73 -19.90
C ILE A 38 15.37 -12.26 -20.27
N GLU A 39 14.60 -11.95 -19.28
CA GLU A 39 13.28 -11.37 -19.42
C GLU A 39 13.25 -9.99 -18.75
N ASN A 40 12.43 -9.08 -19.27
CA ASN A 40 12.14 -7.84 -18.57
C ASN A 40 11.46 -8.16 -17.24
N SER A 41 11.86 -7.45 -16.18
CA SER A 41 11.10 -7.47 -14.95
C SER A 41 9.70 -6.95 -15.24
N LEU A 42 8.69 -7.71 -14.86
CA LEU A 42 7.30 -7.25 -14.96
C LEU A 42 7.13 -6.03 -14.07
N GLY A 43 6.46 -5.02 -14.57
CA GLY A 43 6.06 -3.85 -13.78
C GLY A 43 5.04 -4.23 -12.69
N ASN A 44 4.81 -3.32 -11.76
CA ASN A 44 3.77 -3.49 -10.75
C ASN A 44 2.40 -3.51 -11.41
N LEU A 45 1.58 -4.47 -11.02
CA LEU A 45 0.17 -4.51 -11.41
C LEU A 45 -0.66 -3.79 -10.33
N PRO A 46 -1.60 -2.91 -10.70
CA PRO A 46 -2.51 -2.34 -9.74
C PRO A 46 -3.43 -3.43 -9.18
N LEU A 47 -3.42 -3.62 -7.86
CA LEU A 47 -4.29 -4.59 -7.18
C LEU A 47 -5.72 -4.07 -7.09
N THR A 48 -5.87 -2.79 -6.73
CA THR A 48 -7.16 -2.14 -6.57
C THR A 48 -7.03 -0.63 -6.69
N SER A 49 -8.14 0.05 -6.91
CA SER A 49 -8.23 1.51 -6.85
C SER A 49 -9.00 1.89 -5.59
N LEU A 50 -8.34 2.60 -4.67
CA LEU A 50 -8.97 3.08 -3.46
C LEU A 50 -9.99 4.17 -3.79
N LYS A 51 -11.19 4.01 -3.22
CA LYS A 51 -12.29 4.95 -3.33
C LYS A 51 -12.91 5.13 -1.95
N TYR A 52 -13.75 6.12 -1.79
CA TYR A 52 -14.63 6.20 -0.63
C TYR A 52 -15.65 5.04 -0.66
N ILE A 53 -16.26 4.73 0.47
CA ILE A 53 -17.18 3.58 0.61
C ILE A 53 -18.38 3.60 -0.35
N ASP A 54 -18.80 4.78 -0.79
CA ASP A 54 -19.88 4.96 -1.78
C ASP A 54 -19.42 4.89 -3.25
N GLY A 55 -18.11 4.67 -3.47
CA GLY A 55 -17.49 4.65 -4.80
C GLY A 55 -16.93 6.00 -5.27
N THR A 56 -17.08 7.07 -4.49
CA THR A 56 -16.49 8.39 -4.81
C THR A 56 -14.96 8.28 -4.86
N PRO A 57 -14.31 8.76 -5.92
CA PRO A 57 -12.85 8.78 -6.00
C PRO A 57 -12.23 9.64 -4.89
N LEU A 58 -11.09 9.23 -4.38
CA LEU A 58 -10.27 10.06 -3.52
C LEU A 58 -9.72 11.26 -4.30
N SER A 59 -9.37 12.33 -3.59
CA SER A 59 -8.77 13.49 -4.24
C SER A 59 -7.36 13.19 -4.76
N SER A 60 -6.84 14.06 -5.63
CA SER A 60 -5.45 13.97 -6.12
C SER A 60 -4.41 14.19 -5.00
N ASN A 61 -4.82 14.72 -3.86
CA ASN A 61 -3.97 14.96 -2.69
C ASN A 61 -4.00 13.81 -1.69
N ALA A 62 -4.79 12.77 -1.93
CA ALA A 62 -4.83 11.58 -1.10
C ALA A 62 -3.46 10.88 -1.06
N ARG A 63 -3.03 10.48 0.13
CA ARG A 63 -1.74 9.84 0.37
C ARG A 63 -1.90 8.63 1.27
N CYS A 64 -1.19 7.56 0.94
CA CYS A 64 -0.97 6.46 1.86
C CYS A 64 0.17 6.86 2.83
N ILE A 65 -0.12 6.92 4.12
CA ILE A 65 0.82 7.31 5.17
C ILE A 65 1.40 6.13 5.93
N GLY A 66 0.96 4.92 5.61
CA GLY A 66 1.48 3.69 6.16
C GLY A 66 0.80 2.48 5.58
N ALA A 67 1.51 1.36 5.63
CA ALA A 67 1.00 0.06 5.23
C ALA A 67 1.48 -1.01 6.20
N PHE A 68 0.69 -2.06 6.34
CA PHE A 68 1.00 -3.20 7.20
C PHE A 68 0.53 -4.50 6.53
N GLU A 69 1.39 -5.51 6.58
CA GLU A 69 1.09 -6.84 6.06
C GLU A 69 0.67 -7.78 7.19
N ASP A 70 -0.50 -8.35 7.09
CA ASP A 70 -0.96 -9.46 7.90
C ASP A 70 -0.77 -10.77 7.10
N GLY A 71 0.43 -11.30 7.14
CA GLY A 71 0.79 -12.51 6.38
C GLY A 71 0.02 -13.75 6.81
N ALA A 72 -0.45 -13.82 8.07
CA ALA A 72 -1.22 -14.96 8.57
C ALA A 72 -2.59 -15.08 7.89
N ASN A 73 -3.21 -13.94 7.58
CA ASN A 73 -4.53 -13.88 6.95
C ASN A 73 -4.47 -13.40 5.49
N GLU A 74 -3.27 -13.24 4.92
CA GLU A 74 -3.04 -12.77 3.55
C GLU A 74 -3.75 -11.43 3.25
N ARG A 75 -3.62 -10.46 4.17
CA ARG A 75 -4.22 -9.14 4.08
C ARG A 75 -3.18 -8.04 4.09
N LEU A 76 -3.43 -7.00 3.29
CA LEU A 76 -2.64 -5.77 3.25
C LEU A 76 -3.47 -4.63 3.80
N PHE A 77 -3.01 -3.97 4.85
CA PHE A 77 -3.64 -2.79 5.42
C PHE A 77 -3.01 -1.53 4.88
N TRP A 78 -3.84 -0.52 4.58
CA TRP A 78 -3.39 0.81 4.21
C TRP A 78 -4.03 1.87 5.10
N PHE A 79 -3.23 2.84 5.48
CA PHE A 79 -3.62 4.02 6.23
C PHE A 79 -3.60 5.19 5.27
N VAL A 80 -4.77 5.73 4.96
CA VAL A 80 -4.94 6.73 3.90
C VAL A 80 -5.44 8.03 4.50
N HIS A 81 -4.80 9.12 4.10
CA HIS A 81 -5.14 10.48 4.44
C HIS A 81 -5.46 11.26 3.18
N ASP A 82 -6.63 11.88 3.12
CA ASP A 82 -7.04 12.79 2.06
C ASP A 82 -7.44 14.14 2.67
N PRO A 83 -6.59 15.16 2.54
CA PRO A 83 -6.82 16.46 3.16
C PRO A 83 -7.91 17.27 2.47
N THR A 84 -8.26 16.93 1.24
CA THR A 84 -9.16 17.72 0.38
C THR A 84 -10.33 16.91 -0.17
N PHE A 85 -10.71 15.84 0.54
CA PHE A 85 -11.86 15.04 0.13
C PHE A 85 -13.15 15.85 0.21
N THR A 86 -13.95 15.80 -0.85
CA THR A 86 -15.23 16.52 -0.93
C THR A 86 -16.37 15.53 -1.08
N LEU A 87 -17.16 15.40 -0.04
CA LEU A 87 -18.46 14.75 -0.06
C LEU A 87 -19.49 15.73 0.49
N GLY A 88 -20.12 16.49 -0.40
CA GLY A 88 -21.07 17.55 -0.04
C GLY A 88 -20.37 18.82 0.49
N ALA A 89 -20.00 18.85 1.74
CA ALA A 89 -19.14 19.90 2.31
C ALA A 89 -17.70 19.40 2.38
N SER A 90 -16.75 20.21 1.94
CA SER A 90 -15.32 19.87 1.90
C SER A 90 -14.81 19.44 3.27
N GLY A 91 -14.13 18.33 3.33
CA GLY A 91 -13.59 17.82 4.57
C GLY A 91 -12.30 17.02 4.35
N LYS A 92 -11.70 16.63 5.48
CA LYS A 92 -10.59 15.70 5.54
C LYS A 92 -11.17 14.29 5.67
N LEU A 93 -10.60 13.35 4.95
CA LEU A 93 -10.95 11.94 5.05
C LEU A 93 -9.73 11.14 5.50
N ASP A 94 -9.89 10.36 6.55
CA ASP A 94 -8.92 9.38 6.99
C ASP A 94 -9.53 7.98 6.92
N LEU A 95 -8.81 7.02 6.34
CA LEU A 95 -9.28 5.65 6.16
C LEU A 95 -8.29 4.65 6.74
N ILE A 96 -8.85 3.59 7.34
CA ILE A 96 -8.14 2.33 7.56
C ILE A 96 -8.84 1.28 6.71
N VAL A 97 -8.15 0.76 5.72
CA VAL A 97 -8.67 -0.23 4.78
C VAL A 97 -7.74 -1.43 4.73
N SER A 98 -8.29 -2.60 4.44
CA SER A 98 -7.49 -3.78 4.10
C SER A 98 -7.92 -4.38 2.78
N PHE A 99 -6.97 -4.93 2.07
CA PHE A 99 -7.18 -5.72 0.87
C PHE A 99 -6.86 -7.18 1.18
N ASP A 100 -7.82 -8.05 0.96
CA ASP A 100 -7.68 -9.49 1.08
C ASP A 100 -7.18 -10.04 -0.26
N THR A 101 -5.99 -10.64 -0.27
CA THR A 101 -5.36 -11.12 -1.49
C THR A 101 -5.99 -12.41 -2.03
N LYS A 102 -6.68 -13.19 -1.17
CA LYS A 102 -7.37 -14.42 -1.59
C LYS A 102 -8.68 -14.11 -2.31
N THR A 103 -9.45 -13.18 -1.75
CA THR A 103 -10.77 -12.85 -2.25
C THR A 103 -10.78 -11.67 -3.20
N SER A 104 -9.69 -10.91 -3.23
CA SER A 104 -9.57 -9.64 -3.96
C SER A 104 -10.56 -8.57 -3.51
N PHE A 105 -11.04 -8.66 -2.27
CA PHE A 105 -11.95 -7.66 -1.70
C PHE A 105 -11.22 -6.59 -0.90
N LEU A 106 -11.74 -5.37 -1.00
CA LEU A 106 -11.33 -4.24 -0.20
C LEU A 106 -12.31 -4.06 0.96
N ASN A 107 -11.79 -4.10 2.19
CA ASN A 107 -12.58 -3.95 3.41
C ASN A 107 -12.28 -2.60 4.07
N TYR A 108 -13.31 -1.85 4.42
CA TYR A 108 -13.21 -0.57 5.13
C TYR A 108 -13.42 -0.81 6.62
N HIS A 109 -12.38 -0.62 7.43
CA HIS A 109 -12.44 -0.83 8.87
C HIS A 109 -12.80 0.44 9.63
N VAL A 110 -12.20 1.57 9.23
CA VAL A 110 -12.49 2.87 9.82
C VAL A 110 -12.59 3.90 8.71
N VAL A 111 -13.66 4.67 8.75
CA VAL A 111 -13.91 5.79 7.85
C VAL A 111 -14.15 7.01 8.70
N SER A 112 -13.24 7.96 8.68
CA SER A 112 -13.29 9.18 9.47
C SER A 112 -13.34 10.40 8.55
N ILE A 113 -14.50 11.03 8.48
CA ILE A 113 -14.72 12.26 7.72
C ILE A 113 -14.80 13.44 8.67
N LEU A 114 -14.04 14.48 8.35
CA LEU A 114 -14.15 15.75 9.02
C LEU A 114 -15.21 16.60 8.30
N ASN A 115 -16.40 16.65 8.85
CA ASN A 115 -17.42 17.57 8.37
C ASN A 115 -17.36 18.87 9.18
N ASN A 116 -17.17 19.98 8.50
CA ASN A 116 -17.27 21.33 9.09
C ASN A 116 -18.74 21.72 9.35
N ILE A 117 -19.42 20.95 10.19
CA ILE A 117 -20.77 21.30 10.64
C ILE A 117 -20.68 21.72 12.10
N GLY A 118 -20.59 23.02 12.33
CA GLY A 118 -20.80 23.69 13.63
C GLY A 118 -20.14 23.05 14.85
N ALA A 119 -19.42 23.80 15.61
CA ALA A 119 -18.99 23.63 17.01
C ALA A 119 -18.94 22.18 17.58
N GLY A 120 -18.01 21.37 17.12
CA GLY A 120 -17.77 20.06 17.71
C GLY A 120 -17.24 19.05 16.71
N ILE A 121 -15.97 19.20 16.33
CA ILE A 121 -15.32 18.27 15.42
C ILE A 121 -14.92 17.03 16.22
N ILE A 122 -15.64 15.94 16.08
CA ILE A 122 -15.23 14.63 16.57
C ILE A 122 -14.68 13.86 15.38
N THR A 123 -13.37 13.73 15.28
CA THR A 123 -12.71 12.83 14.32
C THR A 123 -12.31 11.56 15.06
N THR A 124 -12.66 10.41 14.50
CA THR A 124 -12.21 9.11 15.01
C THR A 124 -10.72 8.90 14.73
N LEU A 125 -10.28 9.32 13.54
CA LEU A 125 -8.89 9.37 13.11
C LEU A 125 -8.49 10.83 12.88
N ASN A 126 -7.24 11.14 13.15
CA ASN A 126 -6.69 12.46 12.88
C ASN A 126 -5.28 12.29 12.32
N PHE A 127 -5.19 11.66 11.16
CA PHE A 127 -3.92 11.40 10.51
C PHE A 127 -3.25 12.71 10.09
N ASN A 128 -1.91 12.73 10.25
CA ASN A 128 -1.07 13.81 9.77
C ASN A 128 -0.09 13.24 8.74
N PRO A 129 -0.07 13.76 7.50
CA PRO A 129 0.78 13.25 6.43
C PRO A 129 2.28 13.45 6.67
N GLU A 130 2.67 14.28 7.64
CA GLU A 130 4.07 14.46 8.04
C GLU A 130 4.58 13.29 8.88
N TYR A 131 3.69 12.53 9.51
CA TYR A 131 4.05 11.40 10.37
C TYR A 131 3.61 10.09 9.74
N LEU A 132 4.58 9.31 9.28
CA LEU A 132 4.31 7.99 8.72
C LEU A 132 3.97 6.99 9.82
N ILE A 133 2.98 6.15 9.57
CA ILE A 133 2.60 5.05 10.44
C ILE A 133 3.49 3.85 10.14
N THR A 134 4.48 3.59 11.00
CA THR A 134 5.47 2.51 10.81
C THR A 134 5.38 1.41 11.85
N GLY A 135 4.81 1.70 13.03
CA GLY A 135 4.72 0.77 14.16
C GLY A 135 3.31 0.20 14.29
N VAL A 136 2.92 -0.69 13.40
CA VAL A 136 1.60 -1.34 13.42
C VAL A 136 1.73 -2.75 13.97
N SER A 137 0.79 -3.16 14.81
CA SER A 137 0.68 -4.53 15.30
C SER A 137 -0.77 -4.99 15.25
N LEU A 138 -0.98 -6.22 14.84
CA LEU A 138 -2.28 -6.87 14.84
C LEU A 138 -2.23 -8.05 15.79
N VAL A 139 -3.11 -8.04 16.79
CA VAL A 139 -3.28 -9.14 17.74
C VAL A 139 -4.73 -9.62 17.67
N GLU A 140 -4.93 -10.81 17.18
CA GLU A 140 -6.28 -11.32 16.85
C GLU A 140 -7.01 -10.40 15.88
N ASN A 141 -8.02 -9.67 16.35
CA ASN A 141 -8.78 -8.68 15.58
C ASN A 141 -8.60 -7.24 16.10
N LEU A 142 -7.56 -7.00 16.91
CA LEU A 142 -7.23 -5.68 17.41
C LEU A 142 -6.04 -5.12 16.68
N LEU A 143 -6.25 -4.00 16.00
CA LEU A 143 -5.20 -3.25 15.32
C LEU A 143 -4.67 -2.16 16.26
N PHE A 144 -3.37 -2.20 16.51
CA PHE A 144 -2.65 -1.26 17.36
C PHE A 144 -1.87 -0.30 16.48
N LEU A 145 -2.14 0.99 16.61
CA LEU A 145 -1.46 2.05 15.87
C LEU A 145 -0.78 3.02 16.84
N PRO A 146 0.41 3.55 16.51
CA PRO A 146 0.96 4.67 17.24
C PRO A 146 0.08 5.91 16.99
N ASP A 147 -0.17 6.68 18.04
CA ASP A 147 -0.84 7.98 17.89
C ASP A 147 0.12 8.97 17.23
N SER A 148 -0.13 9.32 15.99
CA SER A 148 0.68 10.25 15.20
C SER A 148 0.54 11.71 15.62
N ASN A 149 -0.43 12.05 16.47
CA ASN A 149 -0.73 13.44 16.82
C ASN A 149 -0.05 13.94 18.10
N LEU A 150 0.56 13.07 18.86
CA LEU A 150 1.16 13.46 20.14
C LEU A 150 2.66 13.13 20.15
N ALA A 151 3.47 14.11 19.79
CA ALA A 151 4.93 14.06 19.89
C ALA A 151 5.46 13.77 21.32
N SER A 152 4.62 13.80 22.35
CA SER A 152 5.03 13.69 23.75
C SER A 152 4.42 12.56 24.58
N ASN A 153 3.35 11.90 24.11
CA ASN A 153 2.72 10.82 24.88
C ASN A 153 2.38 9.65 23.93
N ARG A 154 3.02 8.51 24.13
CA ARG A 154 2.79 7.25 23.43
C ARG A 154 1.39 6.69 23.75
N LYS A 155 0.35 7.33 23.27
CA LYS A 155 -0.98 6.73 23.28
C LYS A 155 -1.10 5.82 22.08
N GLN A 156 -1.47 4.59 22.30
CA GLN A 156 -1.82 3.66 21.26
C GLN A 156 -3.31 3.78 20.98
N LEU A 157 -3.69 3.91 19.73
CA LEU A 157 -5.05 3.80 19.27
C LEU A 157 -5.37 2.33 19.03
N PHE A 158 -6.50 1.88 19.53
CA PHE A 158 -6.98 0.51 19.40
C PHE A 158 -8.22 0.51 18.50
N PHE A 159 -8.16 -0.28 17.44
CA PHE A 159 -9.32 -0.49 16.58
C PHE A 159 -9.68 -1.96 16.52
N HIS A 160 -10.93 -2.28 16.78
CA HIS A 160 -11.44 -3.63 16.61
C HIS A 160 -11.81 -3.83 15.13
N ILE A 161 -11.15 -4.76 14.47
CA ILE A 161 -11.41 -5.11 13.07
C ILE A 161 -12.57 -6.07 13.03
N LEU A 162 -13.77 -5.56 12.77
CA LEU A 162 -14.96 -6.38 12.52
C LEU A 162 -14.90 -6.85 11.05
N SER A 163 -14.78 -8.15 10.85
CA SER A 163 -15.05 -8.76 9.55
C SER A 163 -16.57 -8.82 9.38
N PHE A 164 -17.16 -7.84 8.70
CA PHE A 164 -18.53 -7.95 8.25
C PHE A 164 -18.56 -8.88 7.04
N PHE A 165 -18.97 -10.13 7.25
CA PHE A 165 -19.48 -10.95 6.17
C PHE A 165 -20.88 -10.44 5.85
N PHE A 166 -21.03 -9.73 4.73
CA PHE A 166 -22.34 -9.63 4.11
C PHE A 166 -22.64 -10.97 3.43
N LEU A 167 -23.65 -11.65 3.94
CA LEU A 167 -24.32 -12.78 3.28
C LEU A 167 -25.14 -12.26 2.09
#